data_5186cbe84621197a995717c2119b696c
#
_entry.id   5186cbe84621197a995717c2119b696c
#
_cell.length_a   1.000
_cell.length_b   1.000
_cell.length_c   1.000
_cell.angle_alpha   90.00
_cell.angle_beta   90.00
_cell.angle_gamma   90.00
#
_symmetry.space_group_name_H-M   'P 1'
#
loop_
_entity.id
_entity.type
_entity.pdbx_description
1 polymer ?
#
loop_
_entity_poly.entity_id
_entity_poly.type
_entity_poly.pdbx_seq_one_letter_code
_entity_poly.pdbx_strand_id
1 'polypeptide(L)'
;MDLNEAINKRKTTNGPFLKDPVSREHQKLLVEAAARAPSHFNSQPWRFILIEDPKIRGKVAKIAGSTMTQLMKEGRFFQRYRKYFRFTPVEMEQKRDGIFIDQMPRTLRPFLKDAFSDRGLKIMNALGVPGVLGKDNKKLVEGSPLLLAALLTKDEYIPGDLSGFYCVLSLGMAIEHIWLTCGTIGMGIQFVSTPMEVPGAWDELKKILHVPDNLELMAIYRLGYVPRAKKRNKIDWVSDHRKRLSQYVFRDTCQEPEKDS
;
A
#
# COMPACT_ATOMS: atom_id res chain seq x y z
N MET A 1 -3.16 -2.11 23.92
CA MET A 1 -3.37 -3.10 22.83
C MET A 1 -2.19 -4.06 22.92
N ASP A 2 -2.44 -5.34 23.10
CA ASP A 2 -1.38 -6.34 23.02
C ASP A 2 -0.96 -6.62 21.55
N LEU A 3 0.10 -7.40 21.36
CA LEU A 3 0.63 -7.69 20.03
C LEU A 3 -0.36 -8.44 19.12
N ASN A 4 -1.05 -9.45 19.65
CA ASN A 4 -2.01 -10.23 18.88
C ASN A 4 -3.20 -9.36 18.46
N GLU A 5 -3.66 -8.50 19.34
CA GLU A 5 -4.71 -7.53 19.03
C GLU A 5 -4.26 -6.55 17.93
N ALA A 6 -3.02 -6.06 17.98
CA ALA A 6 -2.45 -5.17 16.96
C ALA A 6 -2.38 -5.87 15.60
N ILE A 7 -1.90 -7.10 15.55
CA ILE A 7 -1.82 -7.90 14.33
C ILE A 7 -3.21 -8.15 13.74
N ASN A 8 -4.18 -8.57 14.57
CA ASN A 8 -5.53 -8.89 14.12
C ASN A 8 -6.30 -7.65 13.63
N LYS A 9 -6.06 -6.49 14.23
CA LYS A 9 -6.69 -5.22 13.85
C LYS A 9 -5.95 -4.46 12.73
N ARG A 10 -4.74 -4.90 12.35
CA ARG A 10 -3.95 -4.26 11.29
C ARG A 10 -4.73 -4.24 9.97
N LYS A 11 -4.85 -3.06 9.40
CA LYS A 11 -5.49 -2.84 8.10
C LYS A 11 -4.85 -1.69 7.35
N THR A 12 -5.00 -1.68 6.03
CA THR A 12 -4.67 -0.53 5.19
C THR A 12 -5.75 0.54 5.32
N THR A 13 -5.35 1.80 5.50
CA THR A 13 -6.29 2.92 5.59
C THR A 13 -6.49 3.55 4.23
N ASN A 14 -7.58 3.18 3.55
CA ASN A 14 -7.89 3.67 2.19
C ASN A 14 -8.61 5.03 2.16
N GLY A 15 -9.07 5.53 3.31
CA GLY A 15 -9.78 6.80 3.45
C GLY A 15 -8.86 7.99 3.74
N PRO A 16 -9.46 9.19 3.88
CA PRO A 16 -8.73 10.37 4.31
C PRO A 16 -8.31 10.26 5.77
N PHE A 17 -7.20 10.90 6.10
CA PHE A 17 -6.76 11.13 7.47
C PHE A 17 -7.31 12.44 8.02
N LEU A 18 -7.23 12.62 9.33
CA LEU A 18 -7.40 13.92 9.98
C LEU A 18 -6.31 14.88 9.47
N LYS A 19 -6.59 16.18 9.53
CA LYS A 19 -5.63 17.20 9.07
C LYS A 19 -4.58 17.54 10.13
N ASP A 20 -4.78 17.03 11.35
CA ASP A 20 -3.88 17.26 12.46
C ASP A 20 -2.46 16.78 12.12
N PRO A 21 -1.43 17.62 12.34
CA PRO A 21 -0.05 17.21 12.14
C PRO A 21 0.27 15.97 13.01
N VAL A 22 1.07 15.06 12.48
CA VAL A 22 1.59 13.94 13.29
C VAL A 22 2.61 14.48 14.26
N SER A 23 2.40 14.25 15.57
CA SER A 23 3.30 14.76 16.59
C SER A 23 4.73 14.23 16.44
N ARG A 24 5.73 15.00 16.86
CA ARG A 24 7.14 14.58 16.82
C ARG A 24 7.38 13.31 17.65
N GLU A 25 6.66 13.17 18.74
CA GLU A 25 6.68 11.97 19.57
C GLU A 25 6.22 10.74 18.78
N HIS A 26 5.09 10.81 18.11
CA HIS A 26 4.60 9.71 17.29
C HIS A 26 5.50 9.42 16.09
N GLN A 27 6.04 10.45 15.43
CA GLN A 27 7.01 10.25 14.34
C GLN A 27 8.25 9.49 14.84
N LYS A 28 8.79 9.89 16.01
CA LYS A 28 9.93 9.22 16.65
C LYS A 28 9.59 7.77 16.97
N LEU A 29 8.42 7.53 17.58
CA LEU A 29 7.96 6.18 17.93
C LEU A 29 7.90 5.25 16.70
N LEU A 30 7.42 5.75 15.55
CA LEU A 30 7.34 4.98 14.32
C LEU A 30 8.72 4.57 13.79
N VAL A 31 9.68 5.49 13.76
CA VAL A 31 11.04 5.17 13.25
C VAL A 31 11.84 4.34 14.24
N GLU A 32 11.64 4.51 15.54
CA GLU A 32 12.23 3.66 16.57
C GLU A 32 11.68 2.22 16.51
N ALA A 33 10.38 2.06 16.23
CA ALA A 33 9.79 0.74 15.99
C ALA A 33 10.42 0.06 14.77
N ALA A 34 10.60 0.79 13.68
CA ALA A 34 11.30 0.27 12.50
C ALA A 34 12.73 -0.16 12.80
N ALA A 35 13.46 0.62 13.62
CA ALA A 35 14.85 0.32 14.00
C ALA A 35 14.98 -0.97 14.84
N ARG A 36 13.90 -1.45 15.44
CA ARG A 36 13.85 -2.72 16.20
C ARG A 36 13.59 -3.95 15.35
N ALA A 37 13.32 -3.76 14.05
CA ALA A 37 13.12 -4.89 13.14
C ALA A 37 14.44 -5.68 12.97
N PRO A 38 14.36 -7.00 12.79
CA PRO A 38 15.53 -7.79 12.47
C PRO A 38 16.05 -7.46 11.07
N SER A 39 17.37 -7.53 10.89
CA SER A 39 18.00 -7.39 9.59
C SER A 39 19.17 -8.37 9.45
N HIS A 40 19.51 -8.70 8.21
CA HIS A 40 20.62 -9.59 7.91
C HIS A 40 21.92 -9.05 8.53
N PHE A 41 22.60 -9.85 9.36
CA PHE A 41 23.76 -9.46 10.15
C PHE A 41 23.62 -8.11 10.91
N ASN A 42 22.39 -7.74 11.27
CA ASN A 42 22.09 -6.44 11.91
C ASN A 42 22.56 -5.23 11.06
N SER A 43 22.53 -5.36 9.74
CA SER A 43 23.00 -4.34 8.81
C SER A 43 22.15 -3.07 8.80
N GLN A 44 20.87 -3.17 9.18
CA GLN A 44 19.94 -2.03 9.27
C GLN A 44 19.98 -1.16 8.01
N PRO A 45 19.72 -1.74 6.81
CA PRO A 45 19.99 -1.10 5.53
C PRO A 45 19.03 0.02 5.18
N TRP A 46 17.97 0.20 5.96
CA TRP A 46 16.91 1.18 5.72
C TRP A 46 17.32 2.61 6.08
N ARG A 47 16.74 3.55 5.32
CA ARG A 47 16.72 4.99 5.64
C ARG A 47 15.29 5.47 5.43
N PHE A 48 14.88 6.50 6.17
CA PHE A 48 13.55 7.06 6.08
C PHE A 48 13.59 8.56 5.89
N ILE A 49 12.69 9.09 5.02
CA ILE A 49 12.42 10.50 4.90
C ILE A 49 11.00 10.74 5.42
N LEU A 50 10.87 11.55 6.46
CA LEU A 50 9.59 12.03 6.97
C LEU A 50 9.26 13.34 6.25
N ILE A 51 8.17 13.37 5.48
CA ILE A 51 7.81 14.45 4.58
C ILE A 51 6.59 15.17 5.13
N GLU A 52 6.83 16.32 5.76
CA GLU A 52 5.80 17.18 6.34
C GLU A 52 5.54 18.44 5.50
N ASP A 53 6.51 18.88 4.70
CA ASP A 53 6.40 20.08 3.86
C ASP A 53 5.23 19.93 2.86
N PRO A 54 4.20 20.80 2.93
CA PRO A 54 3.04 20.74 2.05
C PRO A 54 3.41 20.88 0.56
N LYS A 55 4.49 21.60 0.23
CA LYS A 55 4.94 21.78 -1.16
C LYS A 55 5.49 20.47 -1.72
N ILE A 56 6.31 19.76 -0.93
CA ILE A 56 6.87 18.46 -1.31
C ILE A 56 5.74 17.42 -1.40
N ARG A 57 4.85 17.36 -0.39
CA ARG A 57 3.69 16.47 -0.41
C ARG A 57 2.80 16.72 -1.63
N GLY A 58 2.57 17.97 -1.98
CA GLY A 58 1.80 18.35 -3.17
C GLY A 58 2.44 17.87 -4.48
N LYS A 59 3.78 17.92 -4.60
CA LYS A 59 4.50 17.36 -5.76
C LYS A 59 4.35 15.84 -5.84
N VAL A 60 4.55 15.13 -4.74
CA VAL A 60 4.35 13.66 -4.65
C VAL A 60 2.90 13.30 -5.00
N ALA A 61 1.93 14.03 -4.46
CA ALA A 61 0.51 13.82 -4.72
C ALA A 61 0.15 14.03 -6.20
N LYS A 62 0.76 15.04 -6.86
CA LYS A 62 0.56 15.28 -8.30
C LYS A 62 1.00 14.06 -9.11
N ILE A 63 2.15 13.50 -8.82
CA ILE A 63 2.66 12.29 -9.50
C ILE A 63 1.74 11.10 -9.20
N ALA A 64 1.37 10.87 -7.94
CA ALA A 64 0.46 9.77 -7.58
C ALA A 64 -0.89 9.87 -8.31
N GLY A 65 -1.43 11.07 -8.46
CA GLY A 65 -2.68 11.31 -9.20
C GLY A 65 -2.54 11.11 -10.70
N SER A 66 -1.48 11.62 -11.32
CA SER A 66 -1.23 11.46 -12.77
C SER A 66 -0.98 10.00 -13.14
N THR A 67 -0.18 9.28 -12.34
CA THR A 67 0.12 7.86 -12.57
C THR A 67 -1.13 6.98 -12.41
N MET A 68 -1.97 7.24 -11.41
CA MET A 68 -3.27 6.56 -11.28
C MET A 68 -4.14 6.80 -12.52
N THR A 69 -4.25 8.05 -12.97
CA THR A 69 -5.00 8.40 -14.19
C THR A 69 -4.48 7.62 -15.40
N GLN A 70 -3.17 7.58 -15.58
CA GLN A 70 -2.51 6.91 -16.69
C GLN A 70 -2.77 5.39 -16.67
N LEU A 71 -2.51 4.74 -15.53
CA LEU A 71 -2.72 3.28 -15.37
C LEU A 71 -4.15 2.86 -15.62
N MET A 72 -5.12 3.66 -15.15
CA MET A 72 -6.54 3.42 -15.38
C MET A 72 -6.91 3.62 -16.86
N LYS A 73 -6.43 4.70 -17.49
CA LYS A 73 -6.70 5.03 -18.88
C LYS A 73 -6.16 3.99 -19.85
N GLU A 74 -4.97 3.47 -19.57
CA GLU A 74 -4.31 2.43 -20.37
C GLU A 74 -4.83 1.01 -20.07
N GLY A 75 -5.68 0.83 -19.07
CA GLY A 75 -6.19 -0.47 -18.63
C GLY A 75 -5.17 -1.34 -17.88
N ARG A 76 -3.91 -0.89 -17.73
CA ARG A 76 -2.84 -1.65 -17.06
C ARG A 76 -3.18 -1.99 -15.61
N PHE A 77 -3.89 -1.08 -14.92
CA PHE A 77 -4.39 -1.35 -13.56
C PHE A 77 -5.27 -2.61 -13.54
N PHE A 78 -6.26 -2.67 -14.42
CA PHE A 78 -7.19 -3.80 -14.47
C PHE A 78 -6.50 -5.09 -14.89
N GLN A 79 -5.66 -5.05 -15.93
CA GLN A 79 -4.90 -6.22 -16.39
C GLN A 79 -4.05 -6.82 -15.26
N ARG A 80 -3.34 -5.97 -14.50
CA ARG A 80 -2.44 -6.42 -13.42
C ARG A 80 -3.20 -6.95 -12.21
N TYR A 81 -4.30 -6.28 -11.82
CA TYR A 81 -4.97 -6.53 -10.53
C TYR A 81 -6.23 -7.38 -10.64
N ARG A 82 -6.70 -7.73 -11.85
CA ARG A 82 -7.87 -8.61 -12.06
C ARG A 82 -7.81 -9.89 -11.22
N LYS A 83 -6.65 -10.50 -11.12
CA LYS A 83 -6.44 -11.74 -10.37
C LYS A 83 -6.74 -11.63 -8.87
N TYR A 84 -6.81 -10.42 -8.33
CA TYR A 84 -7.13 -10.15 -6.93
C TYR A 84 -8.59 -9.78 -6.69
N PHE A 85 -9.42 -9.69 -7.73
CA PHE A 85 -10.84 -9.43 -7.58
C PHE A 85 -11.64 -10.75 -7.54
N ARG A 86 -12.64 -10.80 -6.68
CA ARG A 86 -13.58 -11.92 -6.52
C ARG A 86 -14.96 -11.41 -6.85
N PHE A 87 -15.62 -12.05 -7.84
CA PHE A 87 -16.88 -11.57 -8.41
C PHE A 87 -18.08 -12.37 -7.92
N THR A 88 -17.86 -13.57 -7.35
CA THR A 88 -18.92 -14.42 -6.84
C THR A 88 -18.64 -14.88 -5.42
N PRO A 89 -19.69 -15.19 -4.60
CA PRO A 89 -19.51 -15.79 -3.29
C PRO A 89 -18.72 -17.11 -3.34
N VAL A 90 -18.90 -17.89 -4.40
CA VAL A 90 -18.18 -19.16 -4.58
C VAL A 90 -16.68 -18.93 -4.76
N GLU A 91 -16.29 -17.99 -5.64
CA GLU A 91 -14.88 -17.61 -5.78
C GLU A 91 -14.28 -17.12 -4.46
N MET A 92 -15.06 -16.32 -3.71
CA MET A 92 -14.60 -15.78 -2.45
C MET A 92 -14.41 -16.87 -1.40
N GLU A 93 -15.34 -17.82 -1.29
CA GLU A 93 -15.23 -18.94 -0.34
C GLU A 93 -14.08 -19.90 -0.70
N GLN A 94 -13.87 -20.16 -1.99
CA GLN A 94 -12.79 -21.03 -2.45
C GLN A 94 -11.40 -20.40 -2.26
N LYS A 95 -11.25 -19.12 -2.60
CA LYS A 95 -9.95 -18.44 -2.59
C LYS A 95 -9.62 -17.80 -1.25
N ARG A 96 -10.63 -17.25 -0.56
CA ARG A 96 -10.54 -16.53 0.72
C ARG A 96 -9.44 -15.46 0.74
N ASP A 97 -9.18 -14.86 -0.41
CA ASP A 97 -8.20 -13.80 -0.62
C ASP A 97 -8.75 -12.71 -1.55
N GLY A 98 -7.97 -11.64 -1.70
CA GLY A 98 -8.31 -10.56 -2.62
C GLY A 98 -9.47 -9.68 -2.15
N ILE A 99 -10.11 -9.01 -3.10
CA ILE A 99 -11.16 -8.03 -2.87
C ILE A 99 -12.47 -8.57 -3.44
N PHE A 100 -13.47 -8.72 -2.57
CA PHE A 100 -14.78 -9.19 -2.99
C PHE A 100 -15.65 -8.03 -3.50
N ILE A 101 -16.35 -8.26 -4.59
CA ILE A 101 -17.21 -7.26 -5.24
C ILE A 101 -18.27 -6.67 -4.30
N ASP A 102 -18.70 -7.42 -3.27
CA ASP A 102 -19.68 -6.93 -2.28
C ASP A 102 -19.17 -5.78 -1.41
N GLN A 103 -17.87 -5.57 -1.36
CA GLN A 103 -17.24 -4.42 -0.71
C GLN A 103 -17.39 -3.14 -1.53
N MET A 104 -17.84 -3.28 -2.78
CA MET A 104 -18.09 -2.17 -3.69
C MET A 104 -19.54 -1.66 -3.57
N PRO A 105 -19.79 -0.37 -3.85
CA PRO A 105 -21.16 0.16 -3.93
C PRO A 105 -22.04 -0.66 -4.88
N ARG A 106 -23.28 -0.94 -4.49
CA ARG A 106 -24.23 -1.75 -5.29
C ARG A 106 -24.40 -1.23 -6.72
N THR A 107 -24.31 0.08 -6.90
CA THR A 107 -24.41 0.74 -8.21
C THR A 107 -23.23 0.46 -9.13
N LEU A 108 -22.07 0.10 -8.60
CA LEU A 108 -20.86 -0.18 -9.39
C LEU A 108 -20.66 -1.67 -9.67
N ARG A 109 -21.27 -2.56 -8.88
CA ARG A 109 -21.10 -4.02 -9.00
C ARG A 109 -21.40 -4.59 -10.39
N PRO A 110 -22.51 -4.19 -11.07
CA PRO A 110 -22.83 -4.72 -12.39
C PRO A 110 -21.76 -4.38 -13.44
N PHE A 111 -21.15 -3.21 -13.31
CA PHE A 111 -20.17 -2.70 -14.27
C PHE A 111 -18.75 -3.21 -14.04
N LEU A 112 -18.46 -3.80 -12.87
CA LEU A 112 -17.09 -4.20 -12.54
C LEU A 112 -16.57 -5.36 -13.38
N LYS A 113 -17.41 -6.34 -13.73
CA LYS A 113 -16.99 -7.41 -14.65
C LYS A 113 -16.62 -6.84 -16.01
N ASP A 114 -17.44 -5.91 -16.51
CA ASP A 114 -17.21 -5.26 -17.79
C ASP A 114 -16.02 -4.28 -17.74
N ALA A 115 -15.75 -3.68 -16.58
CA ALA A 115 -14.61 -2.79 -16.38
C ALA A 115 -13.25 -3.45 -16.68
N PHE A 116 -13.16 -4.78 -16.56
CA PHE A 116 -11.98 -5.58 -16.92
C PHE A 116 -11.94 -6.01 -18.38
N SER A 117 -12.93 -5.61 -19.20
CA SER A 117 -12.97 -5.85 -20.64
C SER A 117 -12.51 -4.62 -21.43
N ASP A 118 -12.07 -4.82 -22.66
CA ASP A 118 -11.70 -3.72 -23.58
C ASP A 118 -12.87 -2.76 -23.84
N ARG A 119 -14.09 -3.28 -23.91
CA ARG A 119 -15.30 -2.47 -24.07
C ARG A 119 -15.55 -1.60 -22.84
N GLY A 120 -15.45 -2.20 -21.65
CA GLY A 120 -15.61 -1.47 -20.39
C GLY A 120 -14.53 -0.39 -20.20
N LEU A 121 -13.29 -0.67 -20.59
CA LEU A 121 -12.20 0.31 -20.58
C LEU A 121 -12.51 1.51 -21.48
N LYS A 122 -13.01 1.28 -22.70
CA LYS A 122 -13.43 2.36 -23.61
C LYS A 122 -14.54 3.21 -23.02
N ILE A 123 -15.56 2.59 -22.40
CA ILE A 123 -16.65 3.30 -21.74
C ILE A 123 -16.16 4.13 -20.57
N MET A 124 -15.32 3.57 -19.70
CA MET A 124 -14.76 4.30 -18.56
C MET A 124 -13.92 5.50 -19.01
N ASN A 125 -13.13 5.35 -20.08
CA ASN A 125 -12.36 6.45 -20.66
C ASN A 125 -13.27 7.55 -21.20
N ALA A 126 -14.33 7.19 -21.94
CA ALA A 126 -15.31 8.14 -22.47
C ALA A 126 -16.04 8.92 -21.35
N LEU A 127 -16.32 8.25 -20.22
CA LEU A 127 -16.93 8.87 -19.03
C LEU A 127 -15.95 9.62 -18.13
N GLY A 128 -14.66 9.67 -18.48
CA GLY A 128 -13.64 10.38 -17.71
C GLY A 128 -13.30 9.76 -16.34
N VAL A 129 -13.71 8.50 -16.08
CA VAL A 129 -13.47 7.78 -14.82
C VAL A 129 -12.01 7.79 -14.39
N PRO A 130 -11.01 7.55 -15.28
CA PRO A 130 -9.60 7.61 -14.92
C PRO A 130 -9.18 8.95 -14.30
N GLY A 131 -9.66 10.06 -14.85
CA GLY A 131 -9.39 11.40 -14.34
C GLY A 131 -9.97 11.64 -12.94
N VAL A 132 -11.16 11.11 -12.68
CA VAL A 132 -11.79 11.19 -11.34
C VAL A 132 -10.97 10.42 -10.32
N LEU A 133 -10.59 9.17 -10.63
CA LEU A 133 -9.81 8.33 -9.73
C LEU A 133 -8.41 8.90 -9.47
N GLY A 134 -7.77 9.48 -10.50
CA GLY A 134 -6.51 10.18 -10.33
C GLY A 134 -6.60 11.41 -9.43
N LYS A 135 -7.67 12.22 -9.60
CA LYS A 135 -7.93 13.37 -8.71
C LYS A 135 -8.18 12.93 -7.26
N ASP A 136 -8.92 11.85 -7.06
CA ASP A 136 -9.18 11.32 -5.71
C ASP A 136 -7.89 10.79 -5.07
N ASN A 137 -7.07 10.05 -5.81
CA ASN A 137 -5.77 9.58 -5.33
C ASN A 137 -4.85 10.76 -4.97
N LYS A 138 -4.77 11.78 -5.83
CA LYS A 138 -4.05 13.02 -5.52
C LYS A 138 -4.52 13.63 -4.22
N LYS A 139 -5.83 13.83 -4.03
CA LYS A 139 -6.40 14.40 -2.80
C LYS A 139 -6.07 13.59 -1.55
N LEU A 140 -6.09 12.27 -1.62
CA LEU A 140 -5.74 11.40 -0.51
C LEU A 140 -4.27 11.55 -0.10
N VAL A 141 -3.35 11.62 -1.05
CA VAL A 141 -1.92 11.79 -0.77
C VAL A 141 -1.63 13.21 -0.27
N GLU A 142 -2.14 14.24 -0.95
CA GLU A 142 -1.95 15.65 -0.60
C GLU A 142 -2.55 16.00 0.79
N GLY A 143 -3.72 15.43 1.10
CA GLY A 143 -4.41 15.63 2.38
C GLY A 143 -3.84 14.83 3.55
N SER A 144 -2.84 13.99 3.33
CA SER A 144 -2.20 13.24 4.42
C SER A 144 -1.19 14.13 5.14
N PRO A 145 -1.24 14.22 6.49
CA PRO A 145 -0.36 15.13 7.24
C PRO A 145 1.11 14.74 7.16
N LEU A 146 1.40 13.47 6.92
CA LEU A 146 2.76 12.93 6.84
C LEU A 146 2.88 11.95 5.66
N LEU A 147 3.96 12.03 4.89
CA LEU A 147 4.42 10.94 4.05
C LEU A 147 5.73 10.39 4.61
N LEU A 148 5.93 9.09 4.40
CA LEU A 148 7.14 8.36 4.75
C LEU A 148 7.71 7.75 3.48
N ALA A 149 8.91 8.18 3.08
CA ALA A 149 9.67 7.48 2.06
C ALA A 149 10.65 6.51 2.73
N ALA A 150 10.64 5.27 2.27
CA ALA A 150 11.54 4.22 2.71
C ALA A 150 12.59 3.95 1.64
N LEU A 151 13.85 3.95 2.05
CA LEU A 151 15.01 3.80 1.18
C LEU A 151 15.92 2.68 1.71
N LEU A 152 16.74 2.12 0.82
CA LEU A 152 17.82 1.20 1.15
C LEU A 152 19.18 1.82 0.77
N THR A 153 20.22 1.53 1.55
CA THR A 153 21.59 1.88 1.20
C THR A 153 22.11 0.98 0.09
N LYS A 154 22.76 1.53 -0.93
CA LYS A 154 23.33 0.73 -2.02
C LYS A 154 24.63 0.01 -1.63
N ASP A 155 25.19 0.34 -0.47
CA ASP A 155 26.27 -0.45 0.12
C ASP A 155 25.80 -1.87 0.47
N GLU A 156 24.53 -2.03 0.84
CA GLU A 156 23.93 -3.30 1.24
C GLU A 156 22.95 -3.83 0.16
N TYR A 157 22.25 -2.94 -0.53
CA TYR A 157 21.22 -3.31 -1.51
C TYR A 157 21.80 -3.32 -2.92
N ILE A 158 22.05 -4.53 -3.45
CA ILE A 158 22.44 -4.75 -4.85
C ILE A 158 21.29 -5.49 -5.56
N PRO A 159 20.58 -4.86 -6.53
CA PRO A 159 19.51 -5.52 -7.26
C PRO A 159 19.99 -6.78 -7.98
N GLY A 160 19.25 -7.88 -7.80
CA GLY A 160 19.59 -9.17 -8.42
C GLY A 160 20.62 -10.00 -7.66
N ASP A 161 21.24 -9.46 -6.63
CA ASP A 161 22.13 -10.16 -5.71
C ASP A 161 21.37 -10.67 -4.47
N LEU A 162 21.96 -11.62 -3.74
CA LEU A 162 21.39 -12.17 -2.50
C LEU A 162 21.28 -11.11 -1.42
N SER A 163 22.19 -10.15 -1.37
CA SER A 163 22.14 -9.00 -0.48
C SER A 163 20.88 -8.16 -0.72
N GLY A 164 20.51 -7.95 -1.98
CA GLY A 164 19.28 -7.26 -2.34
C GLY A 164 18.02 -7.94 -1.80
N PHE A 165 17.97 -9.27 -1.86
CA PHE A 165 16.88 -10.05 -1.28
C PHE A 165 16.79 -9.85 0.24
N TYR A 166 17.91 -9.97 0.96
CA TYR A 166 17.93 -9.78 2.40
C TYR A 166 17.57 -8.36 2.83
N CYS A 167 18.02 -7.35 2.08
CA CYS A 167 17.67 -5.96 2.35
C CYS A 167 16.17 -5.69 2.19
N VAL A 168 15.55 -6.19 1.12
CA VAL A 168 14.11 -6.05 0.90
C VAL A 168 13.30 -6.76 1.99
N LEU A 169 13.71 -7.98 2.38
CA LEU A 169 13.09 -8.72 3.47
C LEU A 169 13.19 -7.96 4.80
N SER A 170 14.36 -7.44 5.12
CA SER A 170 14.60 -6.63 6.31
C SER A 170 13.75 -5.36 6.32
N LEU A 171 13.69 -4.65 5.19
CA LEU A 171 12.83 -3.46 5.05
C LEU A 171 11.35 -3.80 5.23
N GLY A 172 10.88 -4.94 4.70
CA GLY A 172 9.51 -5.40 4.89
C GLY A 172 9.16 -5.58 6.36
N MET A 173 10.06 -6.16 7.16
CA MET A 173 9.89 -6.30 8.61
C MET A 173 9.87 -4.94 9.33
N ALA A 174 10.74 -4.01 8.94
CA ALA A 174 10.75 -2.65 9.50
C ALA A 174 9.44 -1.88 9.19
N ILE A 175 8.92 -2.02 7.99
CA ILE A 175 7.62 -1.41 7.60
C ILE A 175 6.46 -2.04 8.36
N GLU A 176 6.46 -3.36 8.60
CA GLU A 176 5.40 -3.99 9.41
C GLU A 176 5.41 -3.48 10.85
N HIS A 177 6.58 -3.27 11.47
CA HIS A 177 6.68 -2.63 12.78
C HIS A 177 6.05 -1.23 12.79
N ILE A 178 6.31 -0.40 11.77
CA ILE A 178 5.63 0.90 11.61
C ILE A 178 4.12 0.71 11.50
N TRP A 179 3.67 -0.27 10.73
CA TRP A 179 2.25 -0.51 10.48
C TRP A 179 1.50 -0.89 11.75
N LEU A 180 2.06 -1.81 12.51
CA LEU A 180 1.50 -2.24 13.80
C LEU A 180 1.48 -1.07 14.80
N THR A 181 2.59 -0.32 14.89
CA THR A 181 2.69 0.86 15.75
C THR A 181 1.66 1.93 15.38
N CYS A 182 1.42 2.21 14.10
CA CYS A 182 0.34 3.10 13.67
C CYS A 182 -1.01 2.68 14.27
N GLY A 183 -1.32 1.38 14.24
CA GLY A 183 -2.57 0.86 14.81
C GLY A 183 -2.73 1.10 16.30
N THR A 184 -1.64 1.03 17.07
CA THR A 184 -1.67 1.23 18.54
C THR A 184 -1.88 2.68 18.96
N ILE A 185 -1.50 3.65 18.12
CA ILE A 185 -1.58 5.09 18.42
C ILE A 185 -2.69 5.83 17.65
N GLY A 186 -3.65 5.08 17.10
CA GLY A 186 -4.78 5.66 16.37
C GLY A 186 -4.43 6.26 15.01
N MET A 187 -3.31 5.89 14.45
CA MET A 187 -2.88 6.26 13.11
C MET A 187 -3.21 5.17 12.09
N GLY A 188 -3.24 5.57 10.83
CA GLY A 188 -3.33 4.67 9.70
C GLY A 188 -2.20 4.92 8.71
N ILE A 189 -1.97 3.93 7.85
CA ILE A 189 -0.93 3.95 6.83
C ILE A 189 -1.44 3.31 5.53
N GLN A 190 -0.96 3.82 4.40
CA GLN A 190 -1.22 3.23 3.08
C GLN A 190 -0.03 3.44 2.15
N PHE A 191 0.30 2.41 1.39
CA PHE A 191 1.32 2.48 0.34
C PHE A 191 0.83 3.30 -0.86
N VAL A 192 1.66 4.21 -1.36
CA VAL A 192 1.45 5.01 -2.57
C VAL A 192 2.16 4.32 -3.73
N SER A 193 1.55 3.28 -4.30
CA SER A 193 2.21 2.35 -5.24
C SER A 193 2.22 2.79 -6.70
N THR A 194 1.23 3.58 -7.14
CA THR A 194 1.05 3.88 -8.57
C THR A 194 2.24 4.51 -9.27
N PRO A 195 3.07 5.35 -8.63
CA PRO A 195 4.26 5.89 -9.30
C PRO A 195 5.30 4.84 -9.68
N MET A 196 5.40 3.73 -8.95
CA MET A 196 6.32 2.63 -9.28
C MET A 196 5.94 1.90 -10.57
N GLU A 197 4.69 2.00 -10.98
CA GLU A 197 4.14 1.26 -12.12
C GLU A 197 4.21 2.05 -13.43
N VAL A 198 4.62 3.32 -13.37
CA VAL A 198 4.70 4.20 -14.54
C VAL A 198 6.17 4.59 -14.80
N PRO A 199 6.71 4.27 -15.97
CA PRO A 199 8.10 4.62 -16.31
C PRO A 199 8.40 6.11 -16.09
N GLY A 200 9.54 6.39 -15.49
CA GLY A 200 10.01 7.77 -15.22
C GLY A 200 9.38 8.46 -14.02
N ALA A 201 8.19 8.05 -13.57
CA ALA A 201 7.52 8.67 -12.42
C ALA A 201 8.28 8.43 -11.10
N TRP A 202 8.89 7.27 -10.97
CA TRP A 202 9.70 6.93 -9.80
C TRP A 202 10.98 7.75 -9.73
N ASP A 203 11.64 7.97 -10.88
CA ASP A 203 12.83 8.81 -10.97
C ASP A 203 12.52 10.30 -10.71
N GLU A 204 11.32 10.76 -11.13
CA GLU A 204 10.85 12.10 -10.79
C GLU A 204 10.67 12.26 -9.27
N LEU A 205 10.16 11.23 -8.58
CA LEU A 205 10.05 11.22 -7.12
C LEU A 205 11.42 11.24 -6.43
N LYS A 206 12.40 10.48 -6.93
CA LYS A 206 13.78 10.53 -6.41
C LYS A 206 14.37 11.94 -6.51
N LYS A 207 14.15 12.64 -7.65
CA LYS A 207 14.58 14.02 -7.84
C LYS A 207 13.89 15.01 -6.87
N ILE A 208 12.56 14.89 -6.70
CA ILE A 208 11.78 15.73 -5.78
C ILE A 208 12.25 15.56 -4.33
N LEU A 209 12.59 14.32 -3.94
CA LEU A 209 13.04 14.00 -2.60
C LEU A 209 14.54 14.16 -2.40
N HIS A 210 15.27 14.61 -3.44
CA HIS A 210 16.73 14.75 -3.44
C HIS A 210 17.42 13.47 -2.94
N VAL A 211 16.94 12.31 -3.42
CA VAL A 211 17.53 11.01 -3.06
C VAL A 211 18.96 10.94 -3.62
N PRO A 212 20.00 10.81 -2.77
CA PRO A 212 21.36 10.73 -3.25
C PRO A 212 21.66 9.39 -3.94
N ASP A 213 22.72 9.36 -4.76
CA ASP A 213 23.05 8.19 -5.59
C ASP A 213 23.36 6.90 -4.80
N ASN A 214 23.81 7.05 -3.56
CA ASN A 214 24.08 5.91 -2.66
C ASN A 214 22.86 5.34 -1.96
N LEU A 215 21.66 5.88 -2.23
CA LEU A 215 20.39 5.35 -1.72
C LEU A 215 19.46 4.94 -2.86
N GLU A 216 18.63 3.93 -2.59
CA GLU A 216 17.55 3.52 -3.49
C GLU A 216 16.19 3.76 -2.82
N LEU A 217 15.31 4.48 -3.51
CA LEU A 217 13.94 4.69 -3.05
C LEU A 217 13.12 3.42 -3.27
N MET A 218 12.58 2.84 -2.20
CA MET A 218 11.87 1.56 -2.23
C MET A 218 10.37 1.70 -2.13
N ALA A 219 9.88 2.65 -1.34
CA ALA A 219 8.45 2.82 -1.12
C ALA A 219 8.12 4.23 -0.62
N ILE A 220 6.90 4.69 -0.87
CA ILE A 220 6.32 5.87 -0.24
C ILE A 220 5.00 5.48 0.39
N TYR A 221 4.81 5.87 1.65
CA TYR A 221 3.58 5.66 2.41
C TYR A 221 2.97 7.00 2.79
N ARG A 222 1.64 7.04 2.86
CA ARG A 222 0.91 8.15 3.48
C ARG A 222 0.41 7.74 4.85
N LEU A 223 0.53 8.62 5.84
CA LEU A 223 0.21 8.39 7.24
C LEU A 223 -0.59 9.56 7.81
N GLY A 224 -1.36 9.26 8.86
CA GLY A 224 -2.09 10.27 9.62
C GLY A 224 -3.05 9.64 10.62
N TYR A 225 -3.63 10.46 11.48
CA TYR A 225 -4.63 10.00 12.43
C TYR A 225 -5.92 9.61 11.72
N VAL A 226 -6.53 8.50 12.16
CA VAL A 226 -7.76 7.97 11.56
C VAL A 226 -8.97 8.61 12.25
N PRO A 227 -9.96 9.14 11.51
CA PRO A 227 -11.18 9.65 12.09
C PRO A 227 -11.91 8.60 12.93
N ARG A 228 -12.35 8.94 14.14
CA ARG A 228 -13.12 8.03 15.02
C ARG A 228 -14.49 7.67 14.42
N ALA A 229 -15.16 8.64 13.79
CA ALA A 229 -16.40 8.38 13.07
C ALA A 229 -16.09 7.88 11.66
N LYS A 230 -16.39 6.62 11.39
CA LYS A 230 -16.27 6.05 10.05
C LYS A 230 -17.30 6.68 9.10
N LYS A 231 -16.95 7.73 8.39
CA LYS A 231 -17.56 7.96 7.08
C LYS A 231 -17.10 6.78 6.20
N ARG A 232 -18.03 5.88 5.93
CA ARG A 232 -17.77 4.74 5.05
C ARG A 232 -17.30 5.27 3.71
N ASN A 233 -16.10 4.92 3.29
CA ASN A 233 -15.61 5.27 1.97
C ASN A 233 -16.55 4.70 0.91
N LYS A 234 -16.70 5.39 -0.21
CA LYS A 234 -17.51 4.91 -1.34
C LYS A 234 -17.07 3.53 -1.84
N ILE A 235 -15.78 3.25 -1.74
CA ILE A 235 -15.15 1.97 -2.07
C ILE A 235 -14.31 1.55 -0.87
N ASP A 236 -14.61 0.39 -0.31
CA ASP A 236 -13.84 -0.20 0.78
C ASP A 236 -13.00 -1.37 0.24
N TRP A 237 -11.71 -1.13 0.11
CA TRP A 237 -10.75 -2.14 -0.35
C TRP A 237 -10.22 -3.03 0.78
N VAL A 238 -10.76 -2.89 1.98
CA VAL A 238 -10.37 -3.70 3.14
C VAL A 238 -11.05 -5.06 3.04
N SER A 239 -10.27 -6.12 3.20
CA SER A 239 -10.76 -7.50 3.28
C SER A 239 -10.28 -8.14 4.57
N ASP A 240 -11.22 -8.72 5.33
CA ASP A 240 -10.93 -9.50 6.54
C ASP A 240 -10.76 -11.01 6.23
N HIS A 241 -10.97 -11.40 4.96
CA HIS A 241 -10.76 -12.77 4.53
C HIS A 241 -9.29 -13.16 4.58
N ARG A 242 -9.02 -14.38 5.01
CA ARG A 242 -7.69 -15.00 5.02
C ARG A 242 -7.82 -16.41 4.45
N LYS A 243 -6.80 -16.84 3.75
CA LYS A 243 -6.68 -18.22 3.27
C LYS A 243 -6.78 -19.18 4.44
N ARG A 244 -7.27 -20.40 4.19
CA ARG A 244 -7.25 -21.48 5.17
C ARG A 244 -5.83 -21.96 5.39
N LEU A 245 -5.52 -22.52 6.55
CA LEU A 245 -4.18 -23.02 6.86
C LEU A 245 -3.70 -24.03 5.83
N SER A 246 -4.57 -24.95 5.41
CA SER A 246 -4.29 -25.94 4.36
C SER A 246 -3.84 -25.38 3.02
N GLN A 247 -4.05 -24.08 2.76
CA GLN A 247 -3.65 -23.42 1.50
C GLN A 247 -2.23 -22.84 1.53
N TYR A 248 -1.58 -22.74 2.69
CA TYR A 248 -0.26 -22.11 2.81
C TYR A 248 0.63 -22.71 3.92
N VAL A 249 0.14 -23.68 4.67
CA VAL A 249 0.92 -24.40 5.68
C VAL A 249 1.05 -25.85 5.29
N PHE A 250 2.26 -26.37 5.35
CA PHE A 250 2.60 -27.76 5.06
C PHE A 250 3.43 -28.28 6.23
N ARG A 251 3.33 -29.60 6.51
CA ARG A 251 4.19 -30.28 7.49
C ARG A 251 5.29 -31.01 6.76
N ASP A 252 6.51 -30.82 7.22
CA ASP A 252 7.74 -31.43 6.74
C ASP A 252 8.00 -31.24 5.24
N THR A 253 7.02 -31.50 4.37
CA THR A 253 7.11 -31.33 2.91
C THR A 253 5.88 -30.65 2.35
N CYS A 254 5.99 -30.04 1.16
CA CYS A 254 4.84 -29.41 0.46
C CYS A 254 3.77 -30.41 -0.01
N GLN A 255 3.94 -31.70 0.25
CA GLN A 255 2.96 -32.74 -0.11
C GLN A 255 1.90 -32.97 1.00
N GLU A 256 2.17 -32.57 2.23
CA GLU A 256 1.30 -32.76 3.38
C GLU A 256 0.76 -31.43 3.90
N PRO A 257 -0.35 -30.91 3.31
CA PRO A 257 -0.95 -29.67 3.79
C PRO A 257 -1.52 -29.84 5.20
N GLU A 258 -1.43 -28.76 6.00
CA GLU A 258 -2.05 -28.69 7.32
C GLU A 258 -3.55 -28.85 7.20
N LYS A 259 -4.16 -29.57 8.14
CA LYS A 259 -5.63 -29.72 8.20
C LYS A 259 -6.25 -28.45 8.76
N ASP A 260 -7.33 -27.99 8.13
CA ASP A 260 -8.16 -26.92 8.68
C ASP A 260 -8.89 -27.48 9.92
N SER A 261 -8.71 -26.84 11.07
CA SER A 261 -9.41 -27.17 12.32
C SER A 261 -10.79 -26.56 12.36
#